data_b38caddfd23d495bd4e02a13c20487b2
#
_entry.id   b38caddfd23d495bd4e02a13c20487b2
#
_cell.length_a   1.000
_cell.length_b   1.000
_cell.length_c   1.000
_cell.angle_alpha   90.00
_cell.angle_beta   90.00
_cell.angle_gamma   90.00
#
_symmetry.space_group_name_H-M   'P 1'
#
loop_
_entity.id
_entity.type
_entity.pdbx_description
1 polymer ?
#
loop_
_entity_poly.entity_id
_entity_poly.type
_entity_poly.pdbx_seq_one_letter_code
_entity_poly.pdbx_strand_id
1 'polypeptide(L)'
;MAFDRLIDKIAEMQNPTVAGLDPKLDYVPESIKEECFAKYGKTLEGAAAALFEFNKALIDALYEVVPAIKPQAAYYEMYGWQGVKALADTIAYAKSKGMFVITDGKRNDIGTTMEAYAAAHLGSTTVAGEEVEAFGADALTVNGYLGTDGIKPLVNICKSGDKGIFVLVKTSNPSSGELQDKKLDDGTTVYEQMGKMCEEWGTELEGKYGYSGVGAVVGATYPEQLAEMRAKCLHTFFLVPGYGAQGGGANDVKNAFDENGLGAIINSSRGIMCAWKKQGITENDFAKAAYNEAVRMRDEIIGCIGKIKK
;
A
#
# COMPACT_ATOMS: atom_id res chain seq x y z
N MET A 1 1.47 -16.11 -7.77
CA MET A 1 0.79 -15.41 -6.62
C MET A 1 0.93 -13.89 -6.78
N ALA A 2 0.00 -13.11 -6.21
CA ALA A 2 0.00 -11.64 -6.34
C ALA A 2 1.35 -11.00 -6.00
N PHE A 3 1.95 -11.41 -4.89
CA PHE A 3 3.24 -10.87 -4.51
C PHE A 3 4.39 -11.35 -5.41
N ASP A 4 4.27 -12.47 -6.10
CA ASP A 4 5.24 -12.82 -7.15
C ASP A 4 5.22 -11.80 -8.30
N ARG A 5 4.02 -11.35 -8.72
CA ARG A 5 3.89 -10.29 -9.74
C ARG A 5 4.49 -8.97 -9.26
N LEU A 6 4.28 -8.65 -7.98
CA LEU A 6 4.89 -7.45 -7.38
C LEU A 6 6.41 -7.57 -7.32
N ILE A 7 6.95 -8.70 -6.87
CA ILE A 7 8.38 -8.97 -6.80
C ILE A 7 9.01 -8.96 -8.19
N ASP A 8 8.35 -9.53 -9.21
CA ASP A 8 8.82 -9.46 -10.59
C ASP A 8 9.03 -8.02 -11.05
N LYS A 9 8.07 -7.11 -10.76
CA LYS A 9 8.17 -5.68 -11.08
C LYS A 9 9.24 -4.96 -10.26
N ILE A 10 9.32 -5.24 -8.96
CA ILE A 10 10.37 -4.70 -8.07
C ILE A 10 11.76 -5.03 -8.62
N ALA A 11 11.99 -6.27 -9.01
CA ALA A 11 13.29 -6.71 -9.51
C ALA A 11 13.57 -6.18 -10.94
N GLU A 12 12.57 -6.09 -11.82
CA GLU A 12 12.70 -5.50 -13.15
C GLU A 12 13.06 -4.02 -13.07
N MET A 13 12.35 -3.26 -12.24
CA MET A 13 12.58 -1.81 -12.04
C MET A 13 13.74 -1.51 -11.09
N GLN A 14 14.30 -2.53 -10.39
CA GLN A 14 15.25 -2.36 -9.30
C GLN A 14 14.75 -1.32 -8.29
N ASN A 15 13.46 -1.39 -7.95
CA ASN A 15 12.80 -0.40 -7.12
C ASN A 15 11.81 -1.04 -6.13
N PRO A 16 12.17 -1.18 -4.85
CA PRO A 16 11.30 -1.75 -3.83
C PRO A 16 10.42 -0.68 -3.15
N THR A 17 9.93 0.31 -3.90
CA THR A 17 9.11 1.39 -3.33
C THR A 17 7.68 1.38 -3.85
N VAL A 18 6.75 1.89 -3.06
CA VAL A 18 5.36 2.13 -3.44
C VAL A 18 5.01 3.59 -3.22
N ALA A 19 4.39 4.21 -4.23
CA ALA A 19 3.88 5.57 -4.11
C ALA A 19 2.53 5.56 -3.40
N GLY A 20 2.49 6.12 -2.18
CA GLY A 20 1.24 6.33 -1.47
C GLY A 20 0.46 7.50 -2.07
N LEU A 21 -0.81 7.27 -2.37
CA LEU A 21 -1.74 8.31 -2.85
C LEU A 21 -2.76 8.62 -1.74
N ASP A 22 -2.36 9.55 -0.87
CA ASP A 22 -3.14 10.07 0.26
C ASP A 22 -3.52 11.55 -0.03
N PRO A 23 -4.30 11.83 -1.11
CA PRO A 23 -4.46 13.18 -1.64
C PRO A 23 -5.32 14.04 -0.71
N LYS A 24 -4.87 15.29 -0.50
CA LYS A 24 -5.64 16.37 0.09
C LYS A 24 -5.74 17.50 -0.93
N LEU A 25 -6.83 18.27 -0.93
CA LEU A 25 -6.95 19.42 -1.83
C LEU A 25 -5.78 20.41 -1.70
N ASP A 26 -5.21 20.55 -0.50
CA ASP A 26 -4.04 21.39 -0.27
C ASP A 26 -2.74 20.87 -0.94
N TYR A 27 -2.74 19.62 -1.40
CA TYR A 27 -1.62 19.03 -2.13
C TYR A 27 -1.77 19.18 -3.64
N VAL A 28 -3.01 19.38 -4.09
CA VAL A 28 -3.35 19.53 -5.51
C VAL A 28 -2.93 20.91 -6.00
N PRO A 29 -2.21 21.04 -7.11
CA PRO A 29 -1.90 22.31 -7.76
C PRO A 29 -3.15 23.16 -8.00
N GLU A 30 -3.00 24.50 -7.87
CA GLU A 30 -4.13 25.42 -8.01
C GLU A 30 -4.76 25.34 -9.40
N SER A 31 -3.95 25.20 -10.46
CA SER A 31 -4.41 25.06 -11.85
C SER A 31 -5.39 23.88 -12.04
N ILE A 32 -5.11 22.71 -11.43
CA ILE A 32 -6.00 21.54 -11.48
C ILE A 32 -7.31 21.83 -10.72
N LYS A 33 -7.22 22.46 -9.54
CA LYS A 33 -8.41 22.80 -8.74
C LYS A 33 -9.31 23.79 -9.46
N GLU A 34 -8.72 24.85 -10.04
CA GLU A 34 -9.47 25.86 -10.81
C GLU A 34 -10.21 25.25 -11.99
N GLU A 35 -9.54 24.39 -12.77
CA GLU A 35 -10.16 23.70 -13.90
C GLU A 35 -11.33 22.80 -13.44
N CYS A 36 -11.12 21.97 -12.42
CA CYS A 36 -12.16 21.09 -11.92
C CYS A 36 -13.33 21.85 -11.28
N PHE A 37 -13.04 22.92 -10.54
CA PHE A 37 -14.10 23.74 -9.92
C PHE A 37 -14.84 24.61 -10.93
N ALA A 38 -14.21 25.02 -12.02
CA ALA A 38 -14.90 25.70 -13.12
C ALA A 38 -15.93 24.77 -13.78
N LYS A 39 -15.61 23.46 -13.90
CA LYS A 39 -16.47 22.47 -14.54
C LYS A 39 -17.55 21.91 -13.62
N TYR A 40 -17.24 21.60 -12.39
CA TYR A 40 -18.09 20.85 -11.45
C TYR A 40 -18.51 21.69 -10.22
N GLY A 41 -18.13 22.97 -10.17
CA GLY A 41 -18.35 23.84 -9.01
C GLY A 41 -17.48 23.50 -7.80
N LYS A 42 -17.54 24.36 -6.77
CA LYS A 42 -16.89 24.11 -5.46
C LYS A 42 -17.73 23.14 -4.64
N THR A 43 -17.78 21.89 -5.08
CA THR A 43 -18.60 20.80 -4.57
C THR A 43 -17.74 19.57 -4.25
N LEU A 44 -18.33 18.53 -3.64
CA LEU A 44 -17.66 17.24 -3.44
C LEU A 44 -17.26 16.60 -4.79
N GLU A 45 -18.06 16.81 -5.85
CA GLU A 45 -17.75 16.34 -7.20
C GLU A 45 -16.52 17.05 -7.77
N GLY A 46 -16.45 18.38 -7.67
CA GLY A 46 -15.29 19.16 -8.10
C GLY A 46 -14.01 18.79 -7.33
N ALA A 47 -14.15 18.57 -6.01
CA ALA A 47 -13.05 18.08 -5.18
C ALA A 47 -12.55 16.71 -5.62
N ALA A 48 -13.47 15.75 -5.78
CA ALA A 48 -13.13 14.38 -6.21
C ALA A 48 -12.49 14.35 -7.61
N ALA A 49 -12.99 15.17 -8.54
CA ALA A 49 -12.39 15.34 -9.86
C ALA A 49 -10.95 15.88 -9.77
N ALA A 50 -10.71 16.89 -8.92
CA ALA A 50 -9.36 17.44 -8.72
C ALA A 50 -8.39 16.41 -8.14
N LEU A 51 -8.84 15.58 -7.18
CA LEU A 51 -8.04 14.48 -6.64
C LEU A 51 -7.69 13.45 -7.73
N PHE A 52 -8.67 13.10 -8.58
CA PHE A 52 -8.45 12.12 -9.64
C PHE A 52 -7.46 12.64 -10.69
N GLU A 53 -7.60 13.88 -11.18
CA GLU A 53 -6.66 14.45 -12.15
C GLU A 53 -5.24 14.60 -11.57
N PHE A 54 -5.11 14.97 -10.30
CA PHE A 54 -3.83 14.98 -9.59
C PHE A 54 -3.19 13.59 -9.53
N ASN A 55 -3.95 12.57 -9.12
CA ASN A 55 -3.46 11.18 -9.08
C ASN A 55 -3.07 10.66 -10.45
N LYS A 56 -3.85 10.97 -11.48
CA LYS A 56 -3.58 10.57 -12.86
C LYS A 56 -2.25 11.12 -13.35
N ALA A 57 -1.98 12.41 -13.11
CA ALA A 57 -0.71 13.02 -13.49
C ALA A 57 0.48 12.41 -12.70
N LEU A 58 0.30 12.08 -11.41
CA LEU A 58 1.30 11.36 -10.63
C LEU A 58 1.55 9.95 -11.16
N ILE A 59 0.49 9.21 -11.49
CA ILE A 59 0.60 7.86 -12.07
C ILE A 59 1.34 7.90 -13.40
N ASP A 60 1.02 8.87 -14.29
CA ASP A 60 1.69 9.05 -15.57
C ASP A 60 3.18 9.36 -15.44
N ALA A 61 3.58 10.03 -14.36
CA ALA A 61 5.00 10.30 -14.09
C ALA A 61 5.73 9.10 -13.43
N LEU A 62 5.01 8.21 -12.76
CA LEU A 62 5.60 7.20 -11.86
C LEU A 62 5.57 5.77 -12.41
N TYR A 63 4.68 5.43 -13.34
CA TYR A 63 4.42 4.02 -13.73
C TYR A 63 5.63 3.29 -14.31
N GLU A 64 6.62 4.00 -14.86
CA GLU A 64 7.85 3.41 -15.38
C GLU A 64 8.97 3.29 -14.34
N VAL A 65 8.81 3.91 -13.17
CA VAL A 65 9.86 3.94 -12.13
C VAL A 65 9.44 3.31 -10.82
N VAL A 66 8.13 3.26 -10.53
CA VAL A 66 7.58 2.71 -9.28
C VAL A 66 6.67 1.52 -9.60
N PRO A 67 6.91 0.32 -9.03
CA PRO A 67 6.15 -0.89 -9.34
C PRO A 67 4.70 -0.86 -8.89
N ALA A 68 4.38 -0.03 -7.88
CA ALA A 68 3.08 -0.04 -7.22
C ALA A 68 2.62 1.34 -6.76
N ILE A 69 1.29 1.50 -6.66
CA ILE A 69 0.67 2.60 -5.90
C ILE A 69 -0.15 2.06 -4.73
N LYS A 70 -0.35 2.92 -3.73
CA LYS A 70 -1.16 2.62 -2.55
C LYS A 70 -2.12 3.77 -2.24
N PRO A 71 -3.31 3.83 -2.87
CA PRO A 71 -4.32 4.81 -2.52
C PRO A 71 -4.91 4.54 -1.13
N GLN A 72 -4.93 5.59 -0.28
CA GLN A 72 -5.47 5.53 1.08
C GLN A 72 -6.95 5.90 1.06
N ALA A 73 -7.83 4.92 1.29
CA ALA A 73 -9.28 5.03 1.14
C ALA A 73 -9.89 6.23 1.90
N ALA A 74 -9.42 6.52 3.12
CA ALA A 74 -9.97 7.59 3.95
C ALA A 74 -9.92 8.97 3.28
N TYR A 75 -8.89 9.26 2.47
CA TYR A 75 -8.76 10.55 1.78
C TYR A 75 -9.72 10.70 0.60
N TYR A 76 -10.33 9.63 0.17
CA TYR A 76 -11.38 9.61 -0.85
C TYR A 76 -12.76 9.55 -0.19
N GLU A 77 -12.95 8.68 0.80
CA GLU A 77 -14.20 8.51 1.53
C GLU A 77 -14.70 9.82 2.18
N MET A 78 -13.79 10.71 2.62
CA MET A 78 -14.16 12.02 3.16
C MET A 78 -14.91 12.94 2.16
N TYR A 79 -14.88 12.62 0.87
CA TYR A 79 -15.62 13.32 -0.18
C TYR A 79 -16.86 12.54 -0.64
N GLY A 80 -17.39 11.62 0.22
CA GLY A 80 -18.60 10.85 -0.04
C GLY A 80 -18.44 9.88 -1.22
N TRP A 81 -19.57 9.54 -1.85
CA TRP A 81 -19.56 8.59 -2.97
C TRP A 81 -18.77 9.11 -4.19
N GLN A 82 -18.69 10.42 -4.38
CA GLN A 82 -17.89 11.04 -5.43
C GLN A 82 -16.39 10.75 -5.23
N GLY A 83 -15.92 10.85 -3.99
CA GLY A 83 -14.55 10.49 -3.64
C GLY A 83 -14.31 8.98 -3.77
N VAL A 84 -15.26 8.14 -3.37
CA VAL A 84 -15.17 6.68 -3.56
C VAL A 84 -15.10 6.33 -5.05
N LYS A 85 -15.84 7.05 -5.90
CA LYS A 85 -15.70 6.92 -7.36
C LYS A 85 -14.29 7.31 -7.82
N ALA A 86 -13.74 8.41 -7.33
CA ALA A 86 -12.37 8.83 -7.67
C ALA A 86 -11.32 7.79 -7.22
N LEU A 87 -11.55 7.08 -6.10
CA LEU A 87 -10.72 5.94 -5.68
C LEU A 87 -10.77 4.81 -6.71
N ALA A 88 -11.99 4.40 -7.12
CA ALA A 88 -12.16 3.34 -8.13
C ALA A 88 -11.51 3.72 -9.46
N ASP A 89 -11.71 4.95 -9.94
CA ASP A 89 -11.12 5.47 -11.16
C ASP A 89 -9.58 5.51 -11.06
N THR A 90 -9.02 5.89 -9.91
CA THR A 90 -7.56 5.90 -9.65
C THR A 90 -6.97 4.48 -9.72
N ILE A 91 -7.64 3.50 -9.11
CA ILE A 91 -7.24 2.08 -9.15
C ILE A 91 -7.24 1.58 -10.59
N ALA A 92 -8.35 1.78 -11.31
CA ALA A 92 -8.50 1.36 -12.70
C ALA A 92 -7.44 2.00 -13.60
N TYR A 93 -7.16 3.30 -13.42
CA TYR A 93 -6.15 4.00 -14.20
C TYR A 93 -4.74 3.46 -13.96
N ALA A 94 -4.35 3.24 -12.71
CA ALA A 94 -3.04 2.66 -12.39
C ALA A 94 -2.87 1.24 -12.92
N LYS A 95 -3.92 0.42 -12.84
CA LYS A 95 -3.93 -0.92 -13.44
C LYS A 95 -3.78 -0.87 -14.96
N SER A 96 -4.40 0.10 -15.65
CA SER A 96 -4.24 0.28 -17.10
C SER A 96 -2.81 0.62 -17.50
N LYS A 97 -2.02 1.22 -16.59
CA LYS A 97 -0.57 1.46 -16.75
C LYS A 97 0.28 0.26 -16.32
N GLY A 98 -0.35 -0.84 -15.91
CA GLY A 98 0.33 -2.05 -15.48
C GLY A 98 0.92 -1.97 -14.06
N MET A 99 0.60 -0.98 -13.25
CA MET A 99 1.06 -0.88 -11.87
C MET A 99 0.34 -1.89 -10.96
N PHE A 100 1.03 -2.36 -9.92
CA PHE A 100 0.41 -3.12 -8.84
C PHE A 100 -0.32 -2.14 -7.90
N VAL A 101 -1.55 -2.46 -7.49
CA VAL A 101 -2.37 -1.56 -6.69
C VAL A 101 -2.71 -2.16 -5.34
N ILE A 102 -2.35 -1.45 -4.27
CA ILE A 102 -2.66 -1.79 -2.88
C ILE A 102 -3.70 -0.81 -2.36
N THR A 103 -4.94 -1.23 -2.15
CA THR A 103 -5.92 -0.37 -1.45
C THR A 103 -5.59 -0.33 0.04
N ASP A 104 -5.28 0.86 0.56
CA ASP A 104 -5.04 1.05 2.00
C ASP A 104 -6.38 1.35 2.71
N GLY A 105 -7.14 0.29 2.96
CA GLY A 105 -8.50 0.37 3.52
C GLY A 105 -8.60 -0.05 4.98
N LYS A 106 -7.63 -0.85 5.47
CA LYS A 106 -7.60 -1.43 6.83
C LYS A 106 -8.93 -2.06 7.23
N ARG A 107 -9.55 -2.80 6.28
CA ARG A 107 -10.86 -3.43 6.47
C ARG A 107 -10.78 -4.58 7.48
N ASN A 108 -11.85 -4.77 8.23
CA ASN A 108 -11.96 -5.86 9.20
C ASN A 108 -13.44 -6.10 9.52
N ASP A 109 -13.86 -7.37 9.43
CA ASP A 109 -15.14 -7.91 9.85
C ASP A 109 -15.07 -9.43 9.84
N ILE A 110 -16.17 -10.14 10.06
CA ILE A 110 -16.27 -11.60 10.04
C ILE A 110 -17.36 -12.09 9.09
N GLY A 111 -17.27 -13.37 8.71
CA GLY A 111 -18.31 -14.06 7.93
C GLY A 111 -18.68 -13.32 6.65
N THR A 112 -19.99 -13.27 6.36
CA THR A 112 -20.52 -12.68 5.13
C THR A 112 -20.21 -11.20 4.96
N THR A 113 -20.04 -10.45 6.06
CA THR A 113 -19.63 -9.04 5.98
C THR A 113 -18.18 -8.93 5.46
N MET A 114 -17.29 -9.79 5.95
CA MET A 114 -15.91 -9.81 5.43
C MET A 114 -15.85 -10.33 3.98
N GLU A 115 -16.69 -11.28 3.60
CA GLU A 115 -16.84 -11.71 2.21
C GLU A 115 -17.24 -10.54 1.30
N ALA A 116 -18.16 -9.67 1.76
CA ALA A 116 -18.55 -8.47 0.99
C ALA A 116 -17.38 -7.48 0.84
N TYR A 117 -16.58 -7.23 1.89
CA TYR A 117 -15.35 -6.43 1.77
C TYR A 117 -14.33 -7.07 0.83
N ALA A 118 -14.14 -8.38 0.91
CA ALA A 118 -13.22 -9.11 0.04
C ALA A 118 -13.65 -9.04 -1.43
N ALA A 119 -14.93 -9.28 -1.72
CA ALA A 119 -15.49 -9.14 -3.06
C ALA A 119 -15.33 -7.71 -3.61
N ALA A 120 -15.65 -6.70 -2.81
CA ALA A 120 -15.57 -5.31 -3.24
C ALA A 120 -14.15 -4.88 -3.61
N HIS A 121 -13.14 -5.20 -2.79
CA HIS A 121 -11.79 -4.69 -2.99
C HIS A 121 -10.92 -5.60 -3.86
N LEU A 122 -11.06 -6.91 -3.76
CA LEU A 122 -10.16 -7.89 -4.35
C LEU A 122 -10.83 -8.82 -5.36
N GLY A 123 -12.11 -9.12 -5.18
CA GLY A 123 -12.86 -10.07 -6.00
C GLY A 123 -13.83 -9.40 -6.95
N SER A 124 -14.92 -10.12 -7.21
CA SER A 124 -16.05 -9.68 -8.01
C SER A 124 -17.37 -9.85 -7.24
N THR A 125 -18.41 -9.22 -7.74
CA THR A 125 -19.79 -9.40 -7.27
C THR A 125 -20.68 -9.75 -8.45
N THR A 126 -21.66 -10.63 -8.23
CA THR A 126 -22.59 -11.03 -9.28
C THR A 126 -23.69 -9.98 -9.45
N VAL A 127 -23.80 -9.41 -10.63
CA VAL A 127 -24.86 -8.46 -11.01
C VAL A 127 -25.62 -9.03 -12.19
N ALA A 128 -26.88 -9.40 -12.02
CA ALA A 128 -27.74 -9.98 -13.06
C ALA A 128 -27.12 -11.21 -13.78
N GLY A 129 -26.32 -11.99 -13.06
CA GLY A 129 -25.63 -13.20 -13.57
C GLY A 129 -24.25 -12.97 -14.14
N GLU A 130 -23.74 -11.73 -14.16
CA GLU A 130 -22.41 -11.38 -14.62
C GLU A 130 -21.49 -11.04 -13.42
N GLU A 131 -20.23 -11.50 -13.48
CA GLU A 131 -19.23 -11.16 -12.48
C GLU A 131 -18.60 -9.81 -12.78
N VAL A 132 -18.70 -8.87 -11.84
CA VAL A 132 -18.22 -7.49 -11.99
C VAL A 132 -17.28 -7.12 -10.84
N GLU A 133 -16.07 -6.65 -11.16
CA GLU A 133 -15.15 -6.07 -10.18
C GLU A 133 -15.60 -4.64 -9.82
N ALA A 134 -15.68 -4.34 -8.50
CA ALA A 134 -15.99 -2.98 -8.03
C ALA A 134 -14.72 -2.10 -7.98
N PHE A 135 -13.71 -2.50 -7.22
CA PHE A 135 -12.41 -1.80 -7.15
C PHE A 135 -11.30 -2.55 -7.89
N GLY A 136 -11.26 -3.87 -7.81
CA GLY A 136 -10.32 -4.71 -8.54
C GLY A 136 -8.85 -4.51 -8.18
N ALA A 137 -8.53 -4.10 -6.94
CA ALA A 137 -7.15 -3.95 -6.49
C ALA A 137 -6.40 -5.29 -6.48
N ASP A 138 -5.07 -5.24 -6.45
CA ASP A 138 -4.22 -6.43 -6.35
C ASP A 138 -4.01 -6.84 -4.89
N ALA A 139 -4.02 -5.88 -3.96
CA ALA A 139 -3.93 -6.15 -2.53
C ALA A 139 -4.75 -5.16 -1.70
N LEU A 140 -5.05 -5.54 -0.45
CA LEU A 140 -5.80 -4.75 0.53
C LEU A 140 -5.09 -4.77 1.87
N THR A 141 -4.97 -3.62 2.55
CA THR A 141 -4.57 -3.59 3.95
C THR A 141 -5.77 -3.95 4.85
N VAL A 142 -5.53 -4.79 5.85
CA VAL A 142 -6.58 -5.34 6.72
C VAL A 142 -6.13 -5.34 8.17
N ASN A 143 -7.09 -5.37 9.09
CA ASN A 143 -6.82 -5.49 10.52
C ASN A 143 -7.10 -6.93 10.97
N GLY A 144 -6.13 -7.60 11.60
CA GLY A 144 -6.23 -8.96 12.06
C GLY A 144 -6.89 -9.14 13.43
N TYR A 145 -7.39 -8.07 14.06
CA TYR A 145 -7.89 -8.09 15.43
C TYR A 145 -9.00 -9.11 15.71
N LEU A 146 -9.85 -9.41 14.72
CA LEU A 146 -10.92 -10.42 14.81
C LEU A 146 -10.43 -11.86 14.53
N GLY A 147 -9.13 -12.06 14.35
CA GLY A 147 -8.54 -13.38 14.17
C GLY A 147 -8.88 -14.04 12.83
N THR A 148 -8.81 -15.37 12.81
CA THR A 148 -8.96 -16.18 11.60
C THR A 148 -10.32 -16.00 10.91
N ASP A 149 -11.40 -15.78 11.66
CA ASP A 149 -12.73 -15.55 11.10
C ASP A 149 -12.80 -14.30 10.23
N GLY A 150 -11.96 -13.28 10.56
CA GLY A 150 -11.83 -12.07 9.76
C GLY A 150 -10.87 -12.20 8.57
N ILE A 151 -9.92 -13.12 8.63
CA ILE A 151 -8.88 -13.26 7.60
C ILE A 151 -9.22 -14.35 6.56
N LYS A 152 -9.86 -15.44 6.98
CA LYS A 152 -10.17 -16.57 6.11
C LYS A 152 -10.96 -16.22 4.84
N PRO A 153 -12.00 -15.36 4.87
CA PRO A 153 -12.70 -14.95 3.65
C PRO A 153 -11.77 -14.24 2.65
N LEU A 154 -10.81 -13.44 3.13
CA LEU A 154 -9.80 -12.78 2.30
C LEU A 154 -8.81 -13.77 1.71
N VAL A 155 -8.32 -14.74 2.49
CA VAL A 155 -7.41 -15.80 2.04
C VAL A 155 -8.06 -16.60 0.90
N ASN A 156 -9.36 -16.90 1.00
CA ASN A 156 -10.10 -17.60 -0.04
C ASN A 156 -10.09 -16.80 -1.37
N ILE A 157 -10.36 -15.51 -1.33
CA ILE A 157 -10.29 -14.62 -2.50
C ILE A 157 -8.86 -14.50 -3.02
N CYS A 158 -7.86 -14.39 -2.13
CA CYS A 158 -6.45 -14.35 -2.55
C CYS A 158 -6.06 -15.61 -3.33
N LYS A 159 -6.51 -16.78 -2.88
CA LYS A 159 -6.23 -18.07 -3.52
C LYS A 159 -6.87 -18.20 -4.90
N SER A 160 -8.13 -17.80 -5.04
CA SER A 160 -8.88 -17.95 -6.30
C SER A 160 -8.57 -16.85 -7.33
N GLY A 161 -8.26 -15.61 -6.87
CA GLY A 161 -8.13 -14.43 -7.70
C GLY A 161 -6.72 -13.91 -7.90
N ASP A 162 -5.69 -14.60 -7.42
CA ASP A 162 -4.30 -14.13 -7.45
C ASP A 162 -4.15 -12.74 -6.82
N LYS A 163 -4.70 -12.58 -5.62
CA LYS A 163 -4.70 -11.36 -4.83
C LYS A 163 -3.85 -11.52 -3.56
N GLY A 164 -3.64 -10.41 -2.84
CA GLY A 164 -2.89 -10.42 -1.59
C GLY A 164 -3.52 -9.51 -0.53
N ILE A 165 -3.12 -9.70 0.72
CA ILE A 165 -3.49 -8.82 1.82
C ILE A 165 -2.26 -8.40 2.62
N PHE A 166 -2.33 -7.25 3.29
CA PHE A 166 -1.34 -6.80 4.26
C PHE A 166 -2.03 -6.60 5.60
N VAL A 167 -1.74 -7.45 6.55
CA VAL A 167 -2.29 -7.40 7.91
C VAL A 167 -1.51 -6.40 8.75
N LEU A 168 -2.18 -5.58 9.56
CA LEU A 168 -1.53 -4.69 10.53
C LEU A 168 -0.83 -5.52 11.61
N VAL A 169 0.51 -5.40 11.69
CA VAL A 169 1.33 -6.13 12.68
C VAL A 169 1.99 -5.14 13.64
N LYS A 170 2.94 -4.32 13.16
CA LYS A 170 3.54 -3.24 13.96
C LYS A 170 3.43 -1.92 13.21
N THR A 171 2.61 -1.01 13.73
CA THR A 171 2.33 0.25 13.06
C THR A 171 3.28 1.37 13.50
N SER A 172 3.45 2.39 12.64
CA SER A 172 4.44 3.46 12.82
C SER A 172 4.01 4.61 13.75
N ASN A 173 2.76 4.61 14.22
CA ASN A 173 2.23 5.68 15.06
C ASN A 173 2.77 5.61 16.50
N PRO A 174 2.96 6.75 17.20
CA PRO A 174 3.53 6.78 18.56
C PRO A 174 2.77 5.92 19.58
N SER A 175 1.43 5.87 19.49
CA SER A 175 0.58 5.10 20.42
C SER A 175 0.53 3.59 20.13
N SER A 176 1.28 3.10 19.14
CA SER A 176 1.27 1.67 18.78
C SER A 176 1.63 0.76 19.97
N GLY A 177 2.53 1.24 20.84
CA GLY A 177 2.97 0.50 22.03
C GLY A 177 1.91 0.31 23.11
N GLU A 178 0.80 1.06 23.09
CA GLU A 178 -0.29 0.91 24.06
C GLU A 178 -0.93 -0.49 24.03
N LEU A 179 -0.93 -1.11 22.84
CA LEU A 179 -1.43 -2.47 22.63
C LEU A 179 -0.34 -3.40 22.07
N GLN A 180 0.33 -2.97 20.98
CA GLN A 180 1.17 -3.86 20.17
C GLN A 180 2.40 -4.35 20.94
N ASP A 181 2.96 -3.54 21.85
CA ASP A 181 4.12 -3.91 22.68
C ASP A 181 3.73 -4.61 24.01
N LYS A 182 2.43 -4.85 24.25
CA LYS A 182 2.02 -5.61 25.42
C LYS A 182 2.45 -7.06 25.29
N LYS A 183 2.90 -7.63 26.40
CA LYS A 183 3.32 -9.03 26.47
C LYS A 183 2.16 -9.92 26.86
N LEU A 184 2.09 -11.06 26.18
CA LEU A 184 1.23 -12.19 26.50
C LEU A 184 1.87 -13.01 27.64
N ASP A 185 1.15 -14.00 28.15
CA ASP A 185 1.59 -14.81 29.28
C ASP A 185 2.87 -15.61 29.01
N ASP A 186 3.14 -15.94 27.75
CA ASP A 186 4.36 -16.61 27.28
C ASP A 186 5.56 -15.65 27.04
N GLY A 187 5.35 -14.35 27.28
CA GLY A 187 6.34 -13.30 27.06
C GLY A 187 6.40 -12.74 25.65
N THR A 188 5.67 -13.31 24.69
CA THR A 188 5.54 -12.83 23.30
C THR A 188 4.76 -11.52 23.28
N THR A 189 5.15 -10.57 22.45
CA THR A 189 4.37 -9.34 22.29
C THR A 189 3.17 -9.54 21.36
N VAL A 190 2.17 -8.65 21.45
CA VAL A 190 0.98 -8.72 20.59
C VAL A 190 1.36 -8.61 19.11
N TYR A 191 2.34 -7.76 18.75
CA TYR A 191 2.77 -7.66 17.36
C TYR A 191 3.50 -8.91 16.87
N GLU A 192 4.31 -9.56 17.71
CA GLU A 192 4.96 -10.82 17.35
C GLU A 192 3.94 -11.94 17.14
N GLN A 193 2.95 -12.04 18.05
CA GLN A 193 1.86 -12.99 17.89
C GLN A 193 1.07 -12.76 16.59
N MET A 194 0.80 -11.49 16.23
CA MET A 194 0.14 -11.16 14.96
C MET A 194 1.00 -11.56 13.76
N GLY A 195 2.32 -11.34 13.82
CA GLY A 195 3.25 -11.77 12.77
C GLY A 195 3.26 -13.29 12.58
N LYS A 196 3.27 -14.05 13.69
CA LYS A 196 3.14 -15.51 13.66
C LYS A 196 1.82 -15.96 13.01
N MET A 197 0.70 -15.30 13.33
CA MET A 197 -0.58 -15.59 12.68
C MET A 197 -0.54 -15.29 11.18
N CYS A 198 0.17 -14.24 10.74
CA CYS A 198 0.36 -13.96 9.30
C CYS A 198 1.09 -15.12 8.59
N GLU A 199 2.15 -15.67 9.18
CA GLU A 199 2.83 -16.88 8.67
C GLU A 199 1.87 -18.05 8.54
N GLU A 200 1.09 -18.32 9.60
CA GLU A 200 0.12 -19.42 9.63
C GLU A 200 -0.98 -19.24 8.57
N TRP A 201 -1.57 -18.06 8.44
CA TRP A 201 -2.60 -17.77 7.44
C TRP A 201 -2.07 -17.81 6.01
N GLY A 202 -0.77 -17.53 5.83
CA GLY A 202 -0.11 -17.51 4.54
C GLY A 202 0.30 -18.86 3.97
N THR A 203 0.28 -19.93 4.78
CA THR A 203 0.86 -21.25 4.43
C THR A 203 0.37 -21.81 3.10
N GLU A 204 -0.92 -21.61 2.76
CA GLU A 204 -1.50 -22.09 1.50
C GLU A 204 -1.30 -21.14 0.29
N LEU A 205 -0.69 -19.97 0.52
CA LEU A 205 -0.55 -18.90 -0.47
C LEU A 205 0.92 -18.58 -0.79
N GLU A 206 1.85 -19.47 -0.48
CA GLU A 206 3.26 -19.29 -0.75
C GLU A 206 3.54 -19.25 -2.27
N GLY A 207 4.27 -18.24 -2.70
CA GLY A 207 4.65 -18.00 -4.08
C GLY A 207 6.05 -18.53 -4.41
N LYS A 208 6.45 -18.33 -5.68
CA LYS A 208 7.72 -18.84 -6.22
C LYS A 208 8.98 -18.22 -5.58
N TYR A 209 8.83 -17.08 -4.91
CA TYR A 209 9.94 -16.40 -4.21
C TYR A 209 9.97 -16.70 -2.69
N GLY A 210 9.15 -17.65 -2.22
CA GLY A 210 9.05 -18.00 -0.81
C GLY A 210 8.23 -17.03 0.04
N TYR A 211 7.56 -16.04 -0.59
CA TYR A 211 6.67 -15.11 0.10
C TYR A 211 5.20 -15.44 -0.18
N SER A 212 4.39 -15.39 0.88
CA SER A 212 2.96 -15.72 0.79
C SER A 212 2.10 -14.53 0.39
N GLY A 213 0.88 -14.78 -0.09
CA GLY A 213 -0.13 -13.77 -0.36
C GLY A 213 -0.69 -13.07 0.89
N VAL A 214 -0.30 -13.50 2.11
CA VAL A 214 -0.58 -12.82 3.37
C VAL A 214 0.68 -12.08 3.82
N GLY A 215 0.70 -10.79 3.57
CA GLY A 215 1.77 -9.89 3.99
C GLY A 215 1.46 -9.19 5.32
N ALA A 216 2.41 -8.40 5.81
CA ALA A 216 2.29 -7.65 7.05
C ALA A 216 2.64 -6.17 6.86
N VAL A 217 1.94 -5.29 7.57
CA VAL A 217 2.34 -3.88 7.73
C VAL A 217 3.27 -3.79 8.93
N VAL A 218 4.55 -3.44 8.69
CA VAL A 218 5.57 -3.26 9.73
C VAL A 218 6.27 -1.92 9.51
N GLY A 219 6.11 -0.97 10.44
CA GLY A 219 6.55 0.42 10.28
C GLY A 219 8.07 0.59 10.35
N ALA A 220 8.58 1.57 9.61
CA ALA A 220 10.01 1.95 9.58
C ALA A 220 10.47 2.69 10.84
N THR A 221 9.56 3.21 11.67
CA THR A 221 9.90 4.04 12.84
C THR A 221 10.52 3.27 14.00
N TYR A 222 10.51 1.94 13.93
CA TYR A 222 11.09 1.03 14.91
C TYR A 222 12.01 0.01 14.21
N PRO A 223 13.23 0.40 13.81
CA PRO A 223 14.11 -0.44 12.97
C PRO A 223 14.51 -1.77 13.62
N GLU A 224 14.65 -1.79 14.95
CA GLU A 224 14.99 -3.00 15.72
C GLU A 224 13.84 -4.02 15.67
N GLN A 225 12.60 -3.55 15.87
CA GLN A 225 11.40 -4.39 15.78
C GLN A 225 11.16 -4.86 14.34
N LEU A 226 11.47 -4.03 13.34
CA LEU A 226 11.42 -4.41 11.93
C LEU A 226 12.40 -5.56 11.63
N ALA A 227 13.64 -5.47 12.12
CA ALA A 227 14.65 -6.53 12.00
C ALA A 227 14.22 -7.82 12.69
N GLU A 228 13.68 -7.71 13.91
CA GLU A 228 13.16 -8.84 14.68
C GLU A 228 12.01 -9.53 13.93
N MET A 229 11.06 -8.74 13.41
CA MET A 229 9.94 -9.29 12.65
C MET A 229 10.41 -9.98 11.37
N ARG A 230 11.41 -9.42 10.65
CA ARG A 230 11.97 -10.08 9.46
C ARG A 230 12.60 -11.44 9.81
N ALA A 231 13.30 -11.53 10.92
CA ALA A 231 13.92 -12.78 11.38
C ALA A 231 12.89 -13.86 11.78
N LYS A 232 11.69 -13.45 12.22
CA LYS A 232 10.62 -14.37 12.66
C LYS A 232 9.59 -14.69 11.59
N CYS A 233 9.39 -13.81 10.61
CA CYS A 233 8.36 -13.91 9.58
C CYS A 233 9.03 -14.12 8.21
N LEU A 234 9.52 -15.32 7.95
CA LEU A 234 10.35 -15.64 6.78
C LEU A 234 9.56 -15.61 5.46
N HIS A 235 8.29 -15.99 5.51
CA HIS A 235 7.42 -16.09 4.35
C HIS A 235 6.43 -14.92 4.20
N THR A 236 6.45 -13.97 5.11
CA THR A 236 5.56 -12.81 5.09
C THR A 236 6.22 -11.64 4.37
N PHE A 237 5.60 -11.13 3.31
CA PHE A 237 6.05 -9.94 2.59
C PHE A 237 5.63 -8.67 3.34
N PHE A 238 6.57 -7.72 3.53
CA PHE A 238 6.29 -6.52 4.35
C PHE A 238 5.91 -5.31 3.51
N LEU A 239 4.84 -4.64 3.91
CA LEU A 239 4.55 -3.25 3.54
C LEU A 239 5.08 -2.35 4.67
N VAL A 240 6.05 -1.49 4.35
CA VAL A 240 6.78 -0.70 5.34
C VAL A 240 6.43 0.79 5.18
N PRO A 241 5.45 1.33 5.94
CA PRO A 241 5.19 2.76 6.00
C PRO A 241 6.18 3.48 6.92
N GLY A 242 6.25 4.81 6.79
CA GLY A 242 7.03 5.66 7.69
C GLY A 242 8.34 6.19 7.12
N TYR A 243 8.67 5.87 5.86
CA TYR A 243 9.84 6.41 5.17
C TYR A 243 9.70 7.92 4.90
N GLY A 244 10.75 8.67 5.18
CA GLY A 244 10.88 10.11 4.93
C GLY A 244 10.04 10.97 5.86
N ALA A 245 8.76 11.16 5.60
CA ALA A 245 7.90 12.10 6.32
C ALA A 245 7.64 11.77 7.81
N GLN A 246 7.91 10.53 8.24
CA GLN A 246 7.80 10.09 9.64
C GLN A 246 9.17 9.83 10.27
N GLY A 247 10.26 10.16 9.59
CA GLY A 247 11.63 10.10 10.11
C GLY A 247 12.43 8.86 9.72
N GLY A 248 11.82 7.82 9.14
CA GLY A 248 12.55 6.64 8.66
C GLY A 248 13.39 6.94 7.41
N GLY A 249 14.63 6.47 7.36
CA GLY A 249 15.54 6.56 6.23
C GLY A 249 15.87 5.21 5.61
N ALA A 250 16.73 5.19 4.59
CA ALA A 250 17.11 3.94 3.90
C ALA A 250 17.79 2.93 4.84
N ASN A 251 18.59 3.41 5.80
CA ASN A 251 19.22 2.55 6.80
C ASN A 251 18.22 1.90 7.77
N ASP A 252 17.10 2.56 8.04
CA ASP A 252 16.08 2.05 8.97
C ASP A 252 15.25 0.94 8.33
N VAL A 253 15.04 1.02 7.00
CA VAL A 253 14.22 0.04 6.27
C VAL A 253 15.01 -1.14 5.70
N LYS A 254 16.35 -1.08 5.63
CA LYS A 254 17.17 -2.15 5.05
C LYS A 254 16.92 -3.52 5.70
N ASN A 255 16.62 -3.53 7.00
CA ASN A 255 16.40 -4.77 7.76
C ASN A 255 15.04 -5.44 7.44
N ALA A 256 14.18 -4.80 6.62
CA ALA A 256 12.96 -5.43 6.13
C ALA A 256 13.23 -6.45 5.01
N PHE A 257 14.40 -6.38 4.37
CA PHE A 257 14.76 -7.18 3.21
C PHE A 257 15.56 -8.42 3.58
N ASP A 258 15.48 -9.43 2.74
CA ASP A 258 16.35 -10.59 2.78
C ASP A 258 17.71 -10.34 2.08
N GLU A 259 18.56 -11.36 2.01
CA GLU A 259 19.88 -11.30 1.36
C GLU A 259 19.84 -11.05 -0.15
N ASN A 260 18.68 -11.25 -0.78
CA ASN A 260 18.45 -11.00 -2.21
C ASN A 260 17.87 -9.61 -2.47
N GLY A 261 17.60 -8.82 -1.42
CA GLY A 261 16.93 -7.53 -1.50
C GLY A 261 15.42 -7.66 -1.74
N LEU A 262 14.82 -8.80 -1.39
CA LEU A 262 13.40 -9.09 -1.47
C LEU A 262 12.73 -9.04 -0.09
N GLY A 263 11.43 -9.28 -0.03
CA GLY A 263 10.66 -9.43 1.22
C GLY A 263 9.95 -8.17 1.70
N ALA A 264 10.18 -7.02 1.08
CA ALA A 264 9.50 -5.80 1.47
C ALA A 264 9.24 -4.83 0.31
N ILE A 265 8.25 -3.95 0.52
CA ILE A 265 8.00 -2.75 -0.28
C ILE A 265 7.85 -1.53 0.64
N ILE A 266 8.55 -0.45 0.34
CA ILE A 266 8.66 0.73 1.20
C ILE A 266 7.73 1.83 0.72
N ASN A 267 6.83 2.30 1.60
CA ASN A 267 5.85 3.33 1.24
C ASN A 267 6.31 4.75 1.55
N SER A 268 6.19 5.63 0.57
CA SER A 268 6.25 7.07 0.75
C SER A 268 5.05 7.74 0.11
N SER A 269 4.29 8.53 0.89
CA SER A 269 3.12 9.28 0.40
C SER A 269 3.46 10.76 0.19
N ARG A 270 3.50 11.56 1.26
CA ARG A 270 3.81 13.01 1.19
C ARG A 270 5.17 13.31 0.59
N GLY A 271 6.16 12.42 0.81
CA GLY A 271 7.48 12.54 0.23
C GLY A 271 7.42 12.67 -1.28
N ILE A 272 6.63 11.81 -1.93
CA ILE A 272 6.45 11.78 -3.37
C ILE A 272 5.43 12.82 -3.83
N MET A 273 4.18 12.79 -3.32
CA MET A 273 3.11 13.68 -3.79
C MET A 273 3.41 15.18 -3.60
N CYS A 274 4.12 15.54 -2.52
CA CYS A 274 4.44 16.94 -2.18
C CYS A 274 5.91 17.28 -2.41
N ALA A 275 6.65 16.50 -3.20
CA ALA A 275 8.07 16.73 -3.48
C ALA A 275 8.34 18.14 -4.03
N TRP A 276 7.47 18.66 -4.90
CA TRP A 276 7.55 19.98 -5.46
C TRP A 276 7.57 21.11 -4.41
N LYS A 277 6.79 20.96 -3.32
CA LYS A 277 6.77 21.94 -2.21
C LYS A 277 8.10 22.00 -1.47
N LYS A 278 8.73 20.83 -1.26
CA LYS A 278 10.03 20.73 -0.58
C LYS A 278 11.19 21.22 -1.43
N GLN A 279 11.12 20.98 -2.75
CA GLN A 279 12.18 21.31 -3.70
C GLN A 279 12.11 22.77 -4.18
N GLY A 280 11.07 23.53 -3.79
CA GLY A 280 10.85 24.89 -4.27
C GLY A 280 10.59 24.95 -5.80
N ILE A 281 10.12 23.87 -6.37
CA ILE A 281 9.76 23.73 -7.78
C ILE A 281 8.34 24.30 -7.97
N THR A 282 8.07 24.86 -9.13
CA THR A 282 6.73 25.37 -9.46
C THR A 282 5.69 24.25 -9.37
N GLU A 283 4.47 24.60 -8.99
CA GLU A 283 3.38 23.60 -8.92
C GLU A 283 3.06 22.94 -10.25
N ASN A 284 3.38 23.58 -11.37
CA ASN A 284 3.19 23.02 -12.72
C ASN A 284 4.14 21.83 -13.00
N ASP A 285 5.25 21.73 -12.27
CA ASP A 285 6.25 20.66 -12.41
C ASP A 285 6.12 19.59 -11.33
N PHE A 286 5.00 19.55 -10.59
CA PHE A 286 4.80 18.63 -9.45
C PHE A 286 5.02 17.15 -9.81
N ALA A 287 4.57 16.74 -10.99
CA ALA A 287 4.71 15.36 -11.47
C ALA A 287 6.17 14.99 -11.71
N LYS A 288 6.97 15.91 -12.28
CA LYS A 288 8.43 15.74 -12.44
C LYS A 288 9.15 15.71 -11.11
N ALA A 289 8.73 16.54 -10.14
CA ALA A 289 9.28 16.52 -8.80
C ALA A 289 9.00 15.18 -8.09
N ALA A 290 7.79 14.64 -8.25
CA ALA A 290 7.41 13.32 -7.74
C ALA A 290 8.28 12.20 -8.35
N TYR A 291 8.51 12.23 -9.67
CA TYR A 291 9.41 11.31 -10.35
C TYR A 291 10.83 11.36 -9.77
N ASN A 292 11.41 12.57 -9.66
CA ASN A 292 12.75 12.76 -9.12
C ASN A 292 12.88 12.23 -7.68
N GLU A 293 11.86 12.45 -6.84
CA GLU A 293 11.84 11.95 -5.47
C GLU A 293 11.72 10.43 -5.42
N ALA A 294 10.92 9.83 -6.29
CA ALA A 294 10.80 8.37 -6.39
C ALA A 294 12.13 7.73 -6.80
N VAL A 295 12.84 8.32 -7.78
CA VAL A 295 14.18 7.89 -8.20
C VAL A 295 15.18 8.04 -7.04
N ARG A 296 15.21 9.19 -6.36
CA ARG A 296 16.08 9.43 -5.21
C ARG A 296 15.86 8.37 -4.11
N MET A 297 14.60 8.11 -3.75
CA MET A 297 14.24 7.13 -2.75
C MET A 297 14.69 5.72 -3.14
N ARG A 298 14.45 5.32 -4.39
CA ARG A 298 14.93 4.06 -4.95
C ARG A 298 16.45 3.94 -4.79
N ASP A 299 17.19 4.94 -5.25
CA ASP A 299 18.65 4.90 -5.29
C ASP A 299 19.25 4.84 -3.89
N GLU A 300 18.67 5.54 -2.90
CA GLU A 300 19.06 5.46 -1.50
C GLU A 300 18.84 4.05 -0.92
N ILE A 301 17.67 3.45 -1.18
CA ILE A 301 17.36 2.11 -0.66
C ILE A 301 18.26 1.07 -1.34
N ILE A 302 18.41 1.10 -2.66
CA ILE A 302 19.30 0.19 -3.41
C ILE A 302 20.75 0.36 -2.96
N GLY A 303 21.18 1.59 -2.64
CA GLY A 303 22.51 1.85 -2.06
C GLY A 303 22.75 1.12 -0.72
N CYS A 304 21.69 0.86 0.05
CA CYS A 304 21.77 0.15 1.34
C CYS A 304 21.60 -1.37 1.22
N ILE A 305 20.75 -1.87 0.32
CA ILE A 305 20.43 -3.30 0.20
C ILE A 305 21.18 -4.00 -0.94
N GLY A 306 21.81 -3.23 -1.84
CA GLY A 306 22.41 -3.73 -3.05
C GLY A 306 21.41 -4.03 -4.16
N LYS A 307 21.91 -4.64 -5.25
CA LYS A 307 21.10 -5.02 -6.40
C LYS A 307 20.11 -6.13 -6.03
N ILE A 308 18.84 -5.93 -6.37
CA ILE A 308 17.78 -6.93 -6.15
C ILE A 308 18.00 -8.11 -7.11
N LYS A 309 18.01 -9.32 -6.55
CA LYS A 309 18.22 -10.59 -7.27
C LYS A 309 16.93 -11.40 -7.25
N LYS A 310 16.61 -12.07 -8.36
CA LYS A 310 15.53 -13.07 -8.45
C LYS A 310 16.03 -14.46 -8.17
#